data_0cb76418847b1ea64c21858d5288a99b
#
_entry.id   0cb76418847b1ea64c21858d5288a99b
#
_cell.length_a   1.000
_cell.length_b   1.000
_cell.length_c   1.000
_cell.angle_alpha   90.00
_cell.angle_beta   90.00
_cell.angle_gamma   90.00
#
_symmetry.space_group_name_H-M   'P 1'
#
loop_
_entity.id
_entity.type
_entity.pdbx_description
1 polymer ?
#
loop_
_entity_poly.entity_id
_entity_poly.type
_entity_poly.pdbx_seq_one_letter_code
_entity_poly.pdbx_strand_id
1 'polypeptide(L)'
;MADNVLDTNWRSSSQVIAFNNVVFQMSSRVLQDILNDHMADAPVSDDEVKDFKNKIVDAYSDTYQHVSPKNKDYMGHVSIFFKDTADEIPWRERALEDIPDVLKRLQDQGLRLKDIAFLVRYKRDGRLIADKLLSYKAQNTDSRYRFDIISDEALYLGNAPVIKLIISILNYLQNPDSEINRTQAVYEYEIFHEHQAPSDALSTYFSLREDVNDLTFFARIESLFEDLRTRPLFEMCEKIIEYFPPVNKSDEVYVQAFQDVVLSYIDKHSADLASFLQWWDEKGKSKTILTPDSQDAIRIMTIHQSKGLEFKAVIMPFCDWSLDNNDSQHANILWCRPRSAPFDRLPLVPVRYSSRLEKTIYAYDYFNEEMHSYIDNLNLAYVAFTRAKEELVLIAPKPKSGNTISSVSSLLYYCVSNSFSDGTGREFVDLRSFYNPDTCVFEFGKATHTVSEQPSVVEEIAMPEYLSIDFKNRLRLRLQGKGYFGDREERRYGTLMHEILSTIHYPEDLSQALKPYIFSGQLTREEAAEVEGHIQKWISSPEVSRWFAPGIQVLNEAEILQSEGIFY
;
A
#
# COMPACT_ATOMS: atom_id res chain seq x y z
N MET A 1 -33.69 -12.14 4.14
CA MET A 1 -33.06 -11.48 2.97
C MET A 1 -32.64 -12.59 2.03
N ALA A 2 -32.87 -12.49 0.73
CA ALA A 2 -32.36 -13.48 -0.21
C ALA A 2 -30.90 -13.14 -0.47
N ASP A 3 -30.00 -14.07 -0.16
CA ASP A 3 -28.57 -13.92 -0.46
C ASP A 3 -28.37 -14.15 -1.95
N ASN A 4 -28.00 -13.10 -2.69
CA ASN A 4 -27.62 -13.21 -4.10
C ASN A 4 -26.11 -13.47 -4.17
N VAL A 5 -25.73 -14.67 -4.60
CA VAL A 5 -24.33 -15.04 -4.85
C VAL A 5 -23.92 -14.52 -6.23
N LEU A 6 -22.83 -13.75 -6.29
CA LEU A 6 -22.21 -13.29 -7.53
C LEU A 6 -21.18 -14.35 -7.99
N ASP A 7 -21.66 -15.38 -8.68
CA ASP A 7 -20.85 -16.55 -9.09
C ASP A 7 -20.24 -16.41 -10.49
N THR A 8 -20.57 -15.37 -11.24
CA THR A 8 -20.14 -15.21 -12.63
C THR A 8 -19.01 -14.17 -12.75
N ASN A 9 -17.87 -14.60 -13.31
CA ASN A 9 -16.73 -13.73 -13.58
C ASN A 9 -16.83 -13.12 -14.98
N TRP A 10 -16.92 -11.78 -15.02
CA TRP A 10 -17.01 -10.98 -16.24
C TRP A 10 -15.67 -10.39 -16.67
N ARG A 11 -14.61 -10.62 -15.91
CA ARG A 11 -13.30 -9.97 -16.05
C ARG A 11 -12.30 -10.83 -16.83
N SER A 12 -12.10 -12.04 -16.34
CA SER A 12 -10.99 -12.88 -16.74
C SER A 12 -11.37 -13.84 -17.86
N SER A 13 -10.38 -14.31 -18.58
CA SER A 13 -10.50 -15.37 -19.59
C SER A 13 -10.87 -16.72 -18.97
N SER A 14 -11.43 -17.61 -19.80
CA SER A 14 -11.92 -18.90 -19.35
C SER A 14 -10.82 -19.78 -18.72
N GLN A 15 -9.58 -19.73 -19.23
CA GLN A 15 -8.46 -20.52 -18.68
C GLN A 15 -7.98 -19.98 -17.34
N VAL A 16 -7.90 -18.66 -17.17
CA VAL A 16 -7.52 -18.08 -15.87
C VAL A 16 -8.56 -18.42 -14.80
N ILE A 17 -9.86 -18.37 -15.15
CA ILE A 17 -10.94 -18.76 -14.23
C ILE A 17 -10.85 -20.26 -13.89
N ALA A 18 -10.70 -21.13 -14.90
CA ALA A 18 -10.62 -22.56 -14.68
C ALA A 18 -9.42 -22.94 -13.81
N PHE A 19 -8.25 -22.34 -14.06
CA PHE A 19 -7.06 -22.52 -13.24
C PHE A 19 -7.31 -22.10 -11.78
N ASN A 20 -7.85 -20.90 -11.57
CA ASN A 20 -8.14 -20.38 -10.24
C ASN A 20 -9.14 -21.26 -9.48
N ASN A 21 -10.21 -21.71 -10.15
CA ASN A 21 -11.18 -22.62 -9.55
C ASN A 21 -10.54 -23.90 -9.02
N VAL A 22 -9.67 -24.56 -9.83
CA VAL A 22 -8.96 -25.77 -9.40
C VAL A 22 -8.04 -25.47 -8.24
N VAL A 23 -7.17 -24.48 -8.39
CA VAL A 23 -6.13 -24.16 -7.40
C VAL A 23 -6.76 -23.84 -6.05
N PHE A 24 -7.75 -22.95 -5.98
CA PHE A 24 -8.30 -22.53 -4.68
C PHE A 24 -9.22 -23.56 -4.04
N GLN A 25 -9.99 -24.31 -4.82
CA GLN A 25 -10.80 -25.40 -4.29
C GLN A 25 -9.94 -26.57 -3.79
N MET A 26 -8.86 -26.89 -4.49
CA MET A 26 -7.92 -27.94 -4.07
C MET A 26 -7.10 -27.48 -2.86
N SER A 27 -6.57 -26.26 -2.90
CA SER A 27 -5.74 -25.72 -1.82
C SER A 27 -6.49 -25.65 -0.49
N SER A 28 -7.76 -25.22 -0.49
CA SER A 28 -8.56 -25.15 0.72
C SER A 28 -8.73 -26.51 1.40
N ARG A 29 -8.91 -27.59 0.63
CA ARG A 29 -9.01 -28.95 1.16
C ARG A 29 -7.69 -29.47 1.67
N VAL A 30 -6.63 -29.30 0.89
CA VAL A 30 -5.28 -29.73 1.28
C VAL A 30 -4.85 -29.07 2.58
N LEU A 31 -5.07 -27.76 2.73
CA LEU A 31 -4.75 -27.04 3.95
C LEU A 31 -5.64 -27.47 5.13
N GLN A 32 -6.91 -27.76 4.88
CA GLN A 32 -7.79 -28.31 5.90
C GLN A 32 -7.34 -29.70 6.38
N ASP A 33 -6.94 -30.56 5.45
CA ASP A 33 -6.44 -31.91 5.78
C ASP A 33 -5.15 -31.81 6.61
N ILE A 34 -4.21 -30.94 6.22
CA ILE A 34 -2.99 -30.67 6.98
C ILE A 34 -3.32 -30.17 8.40
N LEU A 35 -4.24 -29.21 8.54
CA LEU A 35 -4.67 -28.71 9.85
C LEU A 35 -5.29 -29.83 10.70
N ASN A 36 -6.16 -30.65 10.12
CA ASN A 36 -6.79 -31.77 10.82
C ASN A 36 -5.75 -32.81 11.26
N ASP A 37 -4.75 -33.12 10.42
CA ASP A 37 -3.67 -34.05 10.75
C ASP A 37 -2.79 -33.50 11.90
N HIS A 38 -2.48 -32.20 11.89
CA HIS A 38 -1.73 -31.57 12.97
C HIS A 38 -2.49 -31.61 14.32
N MET A 39 -3.82 -31.51 14.28
CA MET A 39 -4.65 -31.56 15.50
C MET A 39 -4.85 -32.97 16.05
N ALA A 40 -4.63 -34.01 15.27
CA ALA A 40 -4.99 -35.39 15.63
C ALA A 40 -4.35 -35.88 16.94
N ASP A 41 -3.12 -35.44 17.24
CA ASP A 41 -2.36 -35.81 18.44
C ASP A 41 -2.27 -34.68 19.48
N ALA A 42 -3.03 -33.60 19.30
CA ALA A 42 -2.97 -32.43 20.16
C ALA A 42 -3.91 -32.53 21.37
N PRO A 43 -3.60 -31.89 22.50
CA PRO A 43 -4.44 -31.87 23.68
C PRO A 43 -5.62 -30.89 23.53
N VAL A 44 -6.42 -31.06 22.49
CA VAL A 44 -7.61 -30.28 22.15
C VAL A 44 -8.83 -31.17 22.33
N SER A 45 -9.89 -30.68 22.95
CA SER A 45 -11.11 -31.45 23.14
C SER A 45 -11.87 -31.70 21.84
N ASP A 46 -12.65 -32.78 21.74
CA ASP A 46 -13.48 -33.09 20.58
C ASP A 46 -14.43 -31.95 20.19
N ASP A 47 -14.90 -31.16 21.15
CA ASP A 47 -15.77 -30.02 20.90
C ASP A 47 -14.98 -28.85 20.30
N GLU A 48 -13.76 -28.61 20.75
CA GLU A 48 -12.86 -27.59 20.18
C GLU A 48 -12.39 -27.97 18.78
N VAL A 49 -12.15 -29.25 18.50
CA VAL A 49 -11.82 -29.75 17.14
C VAL A 49 -12.95 -29.44 16.16
N LYS A 50 -14.20 -29.47 16.59
CA LYS A 50 -15.35 -29.12 15.73
C LYS A 50 -15.30 -27.66 15.25
N ASP A 51 -14.70 -26.76 16.04
CA ASP A 51 -14.57 -25.35 15.67
C ASP A 51 -13.66 -25.14 14.46
N PHE A 52 -12.72 -26.05 14.22
CA PHE A 52 -11.76 -25.99 13.11
C PHE A 52 -12.14 -26.84 11.91
N LYS A 53 -12.97 -27.88 12.15
CA LYS A 53 -13.34 -28.87 11.13
C LYS A 53 -14.04 -28.19 9.95
N ASN A 54 -13.47 -28.33 8.77
CA ASN A 54 -13.95 -27.76 7.50
C ASN A 54 -13.93 -26.22 7.38
N LYS A 55 -13.44 -25.47 8.35
CA LYS A 55 -13.48 -23.99 8.31
C LYS A 55 -12.76 -23.39 7.09
N ILE A 56 -11.61 -23.97 6.70
CA ILE A 56 -10.89 -23.51 5.51
C ILE A 56 -11.68 -23.87 4.24
N VAL A 57 -12.26 -25.05 4.18
CA VAL A 57 -13.11 -25.49 3.05
C VAL A 57 -14.38 -24.64 2.95
N ASP A 58 -15.02 -24.38 4.08
CA ASP A 58 -16.24 -23.58 4.15
C ASP A 58 -15.98 -22.14 3.67
N ALA A 59 -14.81 -21.55 4.05
CA ALA A 59 -14.41 -20.21 3.61
C ALA A 59 -14.22 -20.10 2.08
N TYR A 60 -14.00 -21.22 1.39
CA TYR A 60 -13.81 -21.28 -0.06
C TYR A 60 -14.96 -21.98 -0.80
N SER A 61 -16.04 -22.36 -0.13
CA SER A 61 -17.15 -23.12 -0.71
C SER A 61 -17.87 -22.38 -1.83
N ASP A 62 -17.94 -21.04 -1.74
CA ASP A 62 -18.62 -20.15 -2.70
C ASP A 62 -17.66 -19.39 -3.63
N THR A 63 -16.36 -19.71 -3.62
CA THR A 63 -15.36 -19.03 -4.45
C THR A 63 -15.29 -19.55 -5.89
N TYR A 64 -16.01 -20.62 -6.21
CA TYR A 64 -16.10 -21.15 -7.58
C TYR A 64 -16.78 -20.13 -8.51
N GLN A 65 -16.11 -19.79 -9.62
CA GLN A 65 -16.56 -18.77 -10.55
C GLN A 65 -16.94 -19.38 -11.91
N HIS A 66 -18.11 -19.00 -12.40
CA HIS A 66 -18.55 -19.32 -13.76
C HIS A 66 -18.00 -18.31 -14.76
N VAL A 67 -17.67 -18.80 -15.95
CA VAL A 67 -17.25 -17.95 -17.07
C VAL A 67 -18.47 -17.23 -17.61
N SER A 68 -18.39 -15.89 -17.78
CA SER A 68 -19.49 -15.14 -18.37
C SER A 68 -19.73 -15.57 -19.82
N PRO A 69 -20.99 -15.52 -20.34
CA PRO A 69 -21.29 -15.84 -21.74
C PRO A 69 -20.46 -15.02 -22.74
N LYS A 70 -20.08 -13.78 -22.38
CA LYS A 70 -19.25 -12.91 -23.23
C LYS A 70 -17.80 -13.37 -23.32
N ASN A 71 -17.28 -14.03 -22.26
CA ASN A 71 -15.88 -14.44 -22.16
C ASN A 71 -15.69 -15.94 -22.50
N LYS A 72 -16.73 -16.61 -23.00
CA LYS A 72 -16.68 -18.05 -23.27
C LYS A 72 -15.63 -18.42 -24.31
N ASP A 73 -15.46 -17.59 -25.33
CA ASP A 73 -14.46 -17.75 -26.39
C ASP A 73 -13.19 -16.90 -26.13
N TYR A 74 -13.16 -16.19 -25.02
CA TYR A 74 -12.01 -15.40 -24.61
C TYR A 74 -10.99 -16.30 -23.93
N MET A 75 -10.01 -16.70 -24.73
CA MET A 75 -8.95 -17.59 -24.29
C MET A 75 -7.88 -16.81 -23.53
N GLY A 76 -7.24 -17.47 -22.57
CA GLY A 76 -6.12 -16.92 -21.81
C GLY A 76 -5.02 -17.94 -21.64
N HIS A 77 -3.97 -17.54 -20.98
CA HIS A 77 -2.82 -18.39 -20.76
C HIS A 77 -2.31 -18.28 -19.32
N VAL A 78 -2.01 -19.41 -18.70
CA VAL A 78 -1.38 -19.48 -17.38
C VAL A 78 -0.09 -20.27 -17.51
N SER A 79 1.04 -19.67 -17.12
CA SER A 79 2.34 -20.35 -17.09
C SER A 79 2.96 -20.28 -15.70
N ILE A 80 3.53 -21.41 -15.25
CA ILE A 80 4.28 -21.50 -14.00
C ILE A 80 5.65 -22.12 -14.29
N PHE A 81 6.71 -21.38 -13.94
CA PHE A 81 8.09 -21.81 -14.08
C PHE A 81 8.63 -22.21 -12.71
N PHE A 82 8.77 -23.51 -12.47
CA PHE A 82 9.37 -23.99 -11.23
C PHE A 82 10.89 -24.05 -11.37
N LYS A 83 11.61 -23.23 -10.59
CA LYS A 83 13.07 -23.15 -10.59
C LYS A 83 13.66 -24.13 -9.58
N ASP A 84 14.64 -24.90 -9.99
CA ASP A 84 15.32 -25.84 -9.09
C ASP A 84 16.02 -25.05 -7.97
N THR A 85 15.96 -25.56 -6.75
CA THR A 85 16.61 -24.96 -5.58
C THR A 85 17.98 -25.57 -5.28
N ALA A 86 18.38 -26.61 -6.02
CA ALA A 86 19.66 -27.29 -5.86
C ALA A 86 20.78 -26.68 -6.71
N ASP A 87 20.47 -25.77 -7.64
CA ASP A 87 21.46 -25.11 -8.50
C ASP A 87 22.37 -24.15 -7.71
N GLU A 88 23.58 -23.90 -8.23
CA GLU A 88 24.56 -22.99 -7.64
C GLU A 88 24.03 -21.54 -7.56
N ILE A 89 23.26 -21.11 -8.57
CA ILE A 89 22.65 -19.77 -8.61
C ILE A 89 21.31 -19.81 -7.87
N PRO A 90 21.07 -18.93 -6.91
CA PRO A 90 19.80 -18.84 -6.20
C PRO A 90 18.62 -18.70 -7.16
N TRP A 91 17.54 -19.43 -6.89
CA TRP A 91 16.35 -19.45 -7.76
C TRP A 91 15.78 -18.04 -8.03
N ARG A 92 15.90 -17.12 -7.06
CA ARG A 92 15.43 -15.73 -7.21
C ARG A 92 16.23 -14.93 -8.24
N GLU A 93 17.53 -15.16 -8.33
CA GLU A 93 18.39 -14.55 -9.34
C GLU A 93 18.02 -15.05 -10.74
N ARG A 94 17.84 -16.37 -10.87
CA ARG A 94 17.38 -16.97 -12.14
C ARG A 94 15.98 -16.49 -12.53
N ALA A 95 15.09 -16.30 -11.56
CA ALA A 95 13.78 -15.73 -11.82
C ALA A 95 13.89 -14.29 -12.37
N LEU A 96 14.83 -13.48 -11.87
CA LEU A 96 15.10 -12.14 -12.40
C LEU A 96 15.70 -12.18 -13.82
N GLU A 97 16.49 -13.19 -14.13
CA GLU A 97 17.07 -13.35 -15.47
C GLU A 97 16.03 -13.67 -16.54
N ASP A 98 14.95 -14.39 -16.19
CA ASP A 98 13.88 -14.72 -17.13
C ASP A 98 12.95 -13.52 -17.44
N ILE A 99 12.88 -12.50 -16.57
CA ILE A 99 11.94 -11.38 -16.69
C ILE A 99 12.00 -10.69 -18.06
N PRO A 100 13.18 -10.32 -18.58
CA PRO A 100 13.27 -9.66 -19.89
C PRO A 100 12.66 -10.49 -21.02
N ASP A 101 12.88 -11.81 -21.02
CA ASP A 101 12.37 -12.68 -22.08
C ASP A 101 10.86 -12.90 -21.98
N VAL A 102 10.32 -12.97 -20.76
CA VAL A 102 8.87 -12.97 -20.52
C VAL A 102 8.25 -11.68 -21.05
N LEU A 103 8.86 -10.51 -20.78
CA LEU A 103 8.37 -9.22 -21.25
C LEU A 103 8.45 -9.08 -22.77
N LYS A 104 9.50 -9.57 -23.43
CA LYS A 104 9.60 -9.60 -24.89
C LYS A 104 8.48 -10.45 -25.48
N ARG A 105 8.24 -11.65 -24.95
CA ARG A 105 7.15 -12.53 -25.39
C ARG A 105 5.80 -11.84 -25.30
N LEU A 106 5.51 -11.16 -24.19
CA LEU A 106 4.24 -10.45 -24.01
C LEU A 106 4.09 -9.25 -24.98
N GLN A 107 5.19 -8.54 -25.29
CA GLN A 107 5.19 -7.47 -26.29
C GLN A 107 5.03 -8.01 -27.71
N ASP A 108 5.68 -9.14 -28.05
CA ASP A 108 5.49 -9.83 -29.35
C ASP A 108 4.04 -10.30 -29.55
N GLN A 109 3.34 -10.60 -28.46
CA GLN A 109 1.91 -10.90 -28.45
C GLN A 109 1.02 -9.65 -28.57
N GLY A 110 1.59 -8.44 -28.62
CA GLY A 110 0.86 -7.18 -28.80
C GLY A 110 0.37 -6.50 -27.53
N LEU A 111 0.82 -6.94 -26.35
CA LEU A 111 0.51 -6.27 -25.10
C LEU A 111 1.30 -4.98 -24.95
N ARG A 112 0.62 -3.90 -24.54
CA ARG A 112 1.28 -2.64 -24.20
C ARG A 112 1.85 -2.72 -22.79
N LEU A 113 2.85 -1.90 -22.49
CA LEU A 113 3.48 -1.90 -21.17
C LEU A 113 2.49 -1.66 -20.04
N LYS A 114 1.54 -0.75 -20.22
CA LYS A 114 0.49 -0.43 -19.23
C LYS A 114 -0.48 -1.58 -18.97
N ASP A 115 -0.56 -2.56 -19.86
CA ASP A 115 -1.41 -3.74 -19.72
C ASP A 115 -0.74 -4.83 -18.86
N ILE A 116 0.56 -4.64 -18.47
CA ILE A 116 1.40 -5.58 -17.74
C ILE A 116 1.66 -5.08 -16.32
N ALA A 117 1.52 -5.95 -15.32
CA ALA A 117 1.88 -5.66 -13.95
C ALA A 117 2.74 -6.77 -13.32
N PHE A 118 3.75 -6.35 -12.55
CA PHE A 118 4.43 -7.21 -11.59
C PHE A 118 3.76 -7.10 -10.23
N LEU A 119 3.35 -8.24 -9.67
CA LEU A 119 2.85 -8.33 -8.32
C LEU A 119 3.86 -9.01 -7.42
N VAL A 120 4.15 -8.38 -6.28
CA VAL A 120 5.11 -8.88 -5.31
C VAL A 120 4.50 -8.95 -3.91
N ARG A 121 4.96 -9.91 -3.10
CA ARG A 121 4.56 -10.02 -1.70
C ARG A 121 5.19 -8.90 -0.86
N TYR A 122 6.48 -8.64 -1.06
CA TYR A 122 7.27 -7.69 -0.29
C TYR A 122 7.79 -6.57 -1.17
N LYS A 123 7.83 -5.36 -0.63
CA LYS A 123 8.33 -4.17 -1.33
C LYS A 123 9.78 -4.32 -1.82
N ARG A 124 10.63 -4.96 -1.00
CA ARG A 124 12.02 -5.25 -1.38
C ARG A 124 12.15 -6.02 -2.70
N ASP A 125 11.18 -6.89 -2.98
CA ASP A 125 11.17 -7.70 -4.21
C ASP A 125 10.84 -6.83 -5.43
N GLY A 126 9.98 -5.83 -5.26
CA GLY A 126 9.69 -4.83 -6.30
C GLY A 126 10.92 -4.02 -6.71
N ARG A 127 11.77 -3.66 -5.74
CA ARG A 127 13.05 -2.98 -6.01
C ARG A 127 13.99 -3.84 -6.84
N LEU A 128 14.14 -5.13 -6.48
CA LEU A 128 14.99 -6.05 -7.25
C LEU A 128 14.56 -6.16 -8.72
N ILE A 129 13.25 -6.20 -8.98
CA ILE A 129 12.70 -6.22 -10.34
C ILE A 129 13.01 -4.90 -11.04
N ALA A 130 12.79 -3.77 -10.38
CA ALA A 130 13.06 -2.44 -10.94
C ALA A 130 14.53 -2.28 -11.31
N ASP A 131 15.44 -2.61 -10.39
CA ASP A 131 16.89 -2.54 -10.60
C ASP A 131 17.34 -3.43 -11.77
N LYS A 132 16.81 -4.66 -11.85
CA LYS A 132 17.11 -5.58 -12.97
C LYS A 132 16.65 -5.01 -14.31
N LEU A 133 15.42 -4.48 -14.38
CA LEU A 133 14.88 -3.92 -15.63
C LEU A 133 15.59 -2.63 -16.06
N LEU A 134 15.94 -1.76 -15.11
CA LEU A 134 16.72 -0.55 -15.40
C LEU A 134 18.12 -0.89 -15.92
N SER A 135 18.81 -1.85 -15.26
CA SER A 135 20.12 -2.32 -15.71
C SER A 135 20.04 -3.00 -17.08
N TYR A 136 19.01 -3.81 -17.30
CA TYR A 136 18.79 -4.46 -18.59
C TYR A 136 18.50 -3.43 -19.71
N LYS A 137 17.67 -2.43 -19.43
CA LYS A 137 17.37 -1.33 -20.37
C LYS A 137 18.62 -0.54 -20.75
N ALA A 138 19.52 -0.27 -19.80
CA ALA A 138 20.78 0.44 -20.06
C ALA A 138 21.75 -0.34 -20.95
N GLN A 139 21.72 -1.68 -20.88
CA GLN A 139 22.60 -2.56 -21.66
C GLN A 139 22.01 -2.97 -23.00
N ASN A 140 20.68 -2.95 -23.13
CA ASN A 140 19.97 -3.42 -24.31
C ASN A 140 19.77 -2.28 -25.31
N THR A 141 20.38 -2.41 -26.48
CA THR A 141 20.28 -1.45 -27.60
C THR A 141 19.13 -1.79 -28.57
N ASP A 142 18.41 -2.90 -28.37
CA ASP A 142 17.29 -3.29 -29.23
C ASP A 142 16.06 -2.42 -28.96
N SER A 143 15.85 -1.44 -29.85
CA SER A 143 14.74 -0.48 -29.73
C SER A 143 13.34 -1.07 -29.98
N ARG A 144 13.23 -2.35 -30.38
CA ARG A 144 11.93 -3.00 -30.61
C ARG A 144 11.17 -3.23 -29.32
N TYR A 145 11.88 -3.45 -28.20
CA TYR A 145 11.28 -3.75 -26.92
C TYR A 145 11.49 -2.62 -25.91
N ARG A 146 10.44 -2.31 -25.18
CA ARG A 146 10.45 -1.27 -24.16
C ARG A 146 10.38 -1.89 -22.78
N PHE A 147 11.09 -1.28 -21.82
CA PHE A 147 11.17 -1.76 -20.42
C PHE A 147 10.91 -0.59 -19.46
N ASP A 148 10.03 0.33 -19.85
CA ASP A 148 9.65 1.45 -18.98
C ASP A 148 8.79 0.92 -17.84
N ILE A 149 9.15 1.27 -16.60
CA ILE A 149 8.50 0.81 -15.39
C ILE A 149 7.99 1.98 -14.57
N ILE A 150 6.89 1.75 -13.87
CA ILE A 150 6.38 2.59 -12.79
C ILE A 150 6.28 1.69 -11.56
N SER A 151 7.07 2.02 -10.54
CA SER A 151 6.96 1.39 -9.23
C SER A 151 6.30 2.37 -8.28
N ASP A 152 5.32 1.93 -7.50
CA ASP A 152 4.71 2.76 -6.46
C ASP A 152 5.75 3.32 -5.48
N GLU A 153 6.85 2.59 -5.25
CA GLU A 153 7.95 3.07 -4.42
C GLU A 153 8.83 4.11 -5.10
N ALA A 154 9.00 4.04 -6.42
CA ALA A 154 9.69 5.08 -7.18
C ALA A 154 8.88 6.39 -7.18
N LEU A 155 7.57 6.30 -6.93
CA LEU A 155 6.67 7.45 -6.86
C LEU A 155 6.59 8.07 -5.46
N TYR A 156 7.23 7.47 -4.44
CA TYR A 156 7.28 8.09 -3.11
C TYR A 156 8.11 9.37 -3.14
N LEU A 157 7.53 10.43 -2.59
CA LEU A 157 8.20 11.74 -2.49
C LEU A 157 9.53 11.62 -1.74
N GLY A 158 9.58 10.82 -0.67
CA GLY A 158 10.79 10.62 0.11
C GLY A 158 11.93 9.91 -0.63
N ASN A 159 11.70 9.33 -1.81
CA ASN A 159 12.73 8.67 -2.61
C ASN A 159 13.33 9.60 -3.68
N ALA A 160 12.63 10.68 -4.04
CA ALA A 160 13.09 11.62 -5.06
C ALA A 160 14.32 12.41 -4.56
N PRO A 161 15.43 12.47 -5.32
CA PRO A 161 16.64 13.17 -4.91
C PRO A 161 16.39 14.64 -4.56
N VAL A 162 15.59 15.34 -5.35
CA VAL A 162 15.23 16.75 -5.08
C VAL A 162 14.51 16.91 -3.73
N ILE A 163 13.64 15.99 -3.36
CA ILE A 163 12.91 16.05 -2.09
C ILE A 163 13.82 15.68 -0.92
N LYS A 164 14.72 14.70 -1.12
CA LYS A 164 15.75 14.37 -0.10
C LYS A 164 16.61 15.59 0.20
N LEU A 165 17.04 16.32 -0.82
CA LEU A 165 17.80 17.56 -0.62
C LEU A 165 16.97 18.60 0.17
N ILE A 166 15.71 18.87 -0.23
CA ILE A 166 14.86 19.84 0.49
C ILE A 166 14.70 19.44 1.97
N ILE A 167 14.38 18.18 2.24
CA ILE A 167 14.19 17.69 3.61
C ILE A 167 15.48 17.72 4.42
N SER A 168 16.63 17.40 3.80
CA SER A 168 17.93 17.48 4.49
C SER A 168 18.30 18.92 4.88
N ILE A 169 17.99 19.89 4.01
CA ILE A 169 18.13 21.31 4.31
C ILE A 169 17.19 21.74 5.45
N LEU A 170 15.94 21.32 5.44
CA LEU A 170 14.99 21.60 6.52
C LEU A 170 15.44 21.00 7.86
N ASN A 171 15.99 19.79 7.88
CA ASN A 171 16.59 19.17 9.07
C ASN A 171 17.80 19.96 9.58
N TYR A 172 18.66 20.43 8.66
CA TYR A 172 19.79 21.27 9.01
C TYR A 172 19.33 22.64 9.60
N LEU A 173 18.31 23.27 9.02
CA LEU A 173 17.73 24.51 9.56
C LEU A 173 17.11 24.33 10.95
N GLN A 174 16.50 23.17 11.22
CA GLN A 174 15.92 22.83 12.52
C GLN A 174 16.99 22.64 13.60
N ASN A 175 18.10 21.99 13.26
CA ASN A 175 19.19 21.73 14.21
C ASN A 175 20.56 21.88 13.51
N PRO A 176 21.07 23.13 13.42
CA PRO A 176 22.33 23.43 12.71
C PRO A 176 23.58 22.85 13.39
N ASP A 177 23.51 22.62 14.72
CA ASP A 177 24.62 22.09 15.52
C ASP A 177 24.80 20.58 15.33
N SER A 178 23.83 19.90 14.69
CA SER A 178 23.93 18.47 14.42
C SER A 178 24.86 18.19 13.24
N GLU A 179 26.01 17.57 13.54
CA GLU A 179 26.97 17.14 12.50
C GLU A 179 26.33 16.16 11.50
N ILE A 180 25.37 15.33 11.95
CA ILE A 180 24.65 14.38 11.09
C ILE A 180 23.78 15.13 10.08
N ASN A 181 22.98 16.10 10.52
CA ASN A 181 22.11 16.88 9.62
C ASN A 181 22.93 17.68 8.62
N ARG A 182 24.05 18.22 9.08
CA ARG A 182 25.00 18.95 8.24
C ARG A 182 25.60 18.05 7.16
N THR A 183 26.08 16.87 7.56
CA THR A 183 26.66 15.87 6.63
C THR A 183 25.63 15.44 5.60
N GLN A 184 24.40 15.16 6.04
CA GLN A 184 23.35 14.71 5.15
C GLN A 184 22.95 15.77 4.13
N ALA A 185 22.87 17.04 4.53
CA ALA A 185 22.53 18.12 3.62
C ALA A 185 23.60 18.30 2.52
N VAL A 186 24.89 18.21 2.87
CA VAL A 186 25.99 18.24 1.89
C VAL A 186 25.95 17.01 0.98
N TYR A 187 25.76 15.83 1.54
CA TYR A 187 25.69 14.59 0.78
C TYR A 187 24.58 14.61 -0.29
N GLU A 188 23.37 15.02 0.11
CA GLU A 188 22.24 15.10 -0.83
C GLU A 188 22.46 16.21 -1.89
N TYR A 189 23.15 17.30 -1.53
CA TYR A 189 23.51 18.35 -2.47
C TYR A 189 24.52 17.85 -3.51
N GLU A 190 25.59 17.18 -3.12
CA GLU A 190 26.62 16.66 -4.02
C GLU A 190 26.04 15.61 -4.98
N ILE A 191 25.12 14.75 -4.50
CA ILE A 191 24.43 13.79 -5.36
C ILE A 191 23.50 14.49 -6.35
N PHE A 192 22.72 15.45 -5.90
CA PHE A 192 21.66 16.06 -6.70
C PHE A 192 22.19 17.10 -7.68
N HIS A 193 23.05 18.03 -7.23
CA HIS A 193 23.57 19.12 -8.05
C HIS A 193 24.85 18.80 -8.79
N GLU A 194 25.79 18.15 -8.11
CA GLU A 194 27.10 17.85 -8.69
C GLU A 194 27.12 16.47 -9.37
N HIS A 195 26.01 15.73 -9.30
CA HIS A 195 25.85 14.40 -9.93
C HIS A 195 26.94 13.39 -9.54
N GLN A 196 27.47 13.52 -8.32
CA GLN A 196 28.51 12.64 -7.81
C GLN A 196 27.97 11.24 -7.48
N ALA A 197 28.82 10.23 -7.60
CA ALA A 197 28.48 8.90 -7.09
C ALA A 197 28.42 8.93 -5.54
N PRO A 198 27.57 8.09 -4.90
CA PRO A 198 27.41 8.08 -3.43
C PRO A 198 28.71 7.93 -2.65
N SER A 199 29.69 7.14 -3.15
CA SER A 199 31.01 6.98 -2.55
C SER A 199 31.85 8.27 -2.57
N ASP A 200 31.75 9.02 -3.67
CA ASP A 200 32.54 10.22 -3.92
C ASP A 200 31.97 11.41 -3.14
N ALA A 201 30.64 11.52 -3.07
CA ALA A 201 29.97 12.54 -2.26
C ALA A 201 30.34 12.46 -0.77
N LEU A 202 30.43 11.24 -0.20
CA LEU A 202 30.90 11.04 1.17
C LEU A 202 32.40 11.36 1.31
N SER A 203 33.23 10.94 0.35
CA SER A 203 34.68 11.24 0.39
C SER A 203 34.97 12.73 0.29
N THR A 204 34.20 13.46 -0.51
CA THR A 204 34.27 14.93 -0.62
C THR A 204 33.98 15.57 0.74
N TYR A 205 32.91 15.18 1.43
CA TYR A 205 32.60 15.70 2.76
C TYR A 205 33.74 15.43 3.77
N PHE A 206 34.25 14.19 3.84
CA PHE A 206 35.28 13.84 4.80
C PHE A 206 36.65 14.47 4.49
N SER A 207 36.97 14.72 3.22
CA SER A 207 38.22 15.41 2.83
C SER A 207 38.21 16.90 3.18
N LEU A 208 37.03 17.53 3.19
CA LEU A 208 36.85 18.95 3.47
C LEU A 208 36.46 19.25 4.91
N ARG A 209 36.52 18.25 5.82
CA ARG A 209 36.11 18.35 7.23
C ARG A 209 36.89 19.40 8.02
N GLU A 210 38.12 19.70 7.64
CA GLU A 210 38.97 20.70 8.30
C GLU A 210 38.68 22.14 7.84
N ASP A 211 38.04 22.32 6.66
CA ASP A 211 37.69 23.63 6.08
C ASP A 211 36.27 23.63 5.53
N VAL A 212 35.29 23.39 6.41
CA VAL A 212 33.88 23.21 6.05
C VAL A 212 33.27 24.48 5.42
N ASN A 213 33.85 25.65 5.61
CA ASN A 213 33.40 26.92 5.03
C ASN A 213 33.68 27.04 3.53
N ASP A 214 34.58 26.21 2.98
CA ASP A 214 34.89 26.18 1.52
C ASP A 214 33.93 25.34 0.69
N LEU A 215 32.98 24.61 1.30
CA LEU A 215 31.96 23.89 0.55
C LEU A 215 30.99 24.90 -0.09
N THR A 216 30.87 24.85 -1.41
CA THR A 216 29.96 25.69 -2.20
C THR A 216 28.51 25.65 -1.68
N PHE A 217 28.10 24.54 -1.07
CA PHE A 217 26.83 24.37 -0.39
C PHE A 217 26.66 25.36 0.79
N PHE A 218 27.65 25.44 1.71
CA PHE A 218 27.52 26.32 2.89
C PHE A 218 27.57 27.79 2.52
N ALA A 219 28.45 28.18 1.59
CA ALA A 219 28.48 29.55 1.09
C ALA A 219 27.13 29.99 0.47
N ARG A 220 26.42 29.06 -0.15
CA ARG A 220 25.07 29.29 -0.71
C ARG A 220 24.00 29.37 0.37
N ILE A 221 24.04 28.49 1.36
CA ILE A 221 23.00 28.39 2.39
C ILE A 221 23.17 29.44 3.49
N GLU A 222 24.38 29.83 3.87
CA GLU A 222 24.61 30.86 4.91
C GLU A 222 23.93 32.17 4.59
N SER A 223 23.99 32.61 3.33
CA SER A 223 23.33 33.84 2.90
C SER A 223 21.79 33.79 3.04
N LEU A 224 21.21 32.59 3.07
CA LEU A 224 19.77 32.36 3.16
C LEU A 224 19.31 31.95 4.55
N PHE A 225 20.22 31.52 5.40
CA PHE A 225 19.88 30.83 6.65
C PHE A 225 19.00 31.68 7.57
N GLU A 226 19.35 32.94 7.78
CA GLU A 226 18.58 33.88 8.61
C GLU A 226 17.23 34.22 7.98
N ASP A 227 17.16 34.37 6.66
CA ASP A 227 15.91 34.63 5.94
C ASP A 227 14.98 33.42 6.01
N LEU A 228 15.49 32.22 5.80
CA LEU A 228 14.69 30.98 5.85
C LEU A 228 14.10 30.72 7.24
N ARG A 229 14.85 30.95 8.31
CA ARG A 229 14.39 30.70 9.69
C ARG A 229 13.25 31.60 10.13
N THR A 230 13.08 32.75 9.49
CA THR A 230 12.01 33.70 9.81
C THR A 230 10.72 33.48 9.01
N ARG A 231 10.75 32.55 8.02
CA ARG A 231 9.62 32.31 7.12
C ARG A 231 8.69 31.20 7.60
N PRO A 232 7.40 31.29 7.26
CA PRO A 232 6.48 30.15 7.38
C PRO A 232 6.97 28.94 6.57
N LEU A 233 6.62 27.73 7.02
CA LEU A 233 7.08 26.46 6.44
C LEU A 233 6.94 26.38 4.91
N PHE A 234 5.81 26.81 4.36
CA PHE A 234 5.59 26.75 2.90
C PHE A 234 6.53 27.70 2.15
N GLU A 235 6.64 28.96 2.61
CA GLU A 235 7.55 29.94 2.00
C GLU A 235 9.03 29.52 2.15
N MET A 236 9.37 28.86 3.25
CA MET A 236 10.70 28.26 3.45
C MET A 236 10.98 27.21 2.38
N CYS A 237 10.04 26.29 2.14
CA CYS A 237 10.16 25.29 1.07
C CYS A 237 10.28 25.93 -0.32
N GLU A 238 9.46 26.94 -0.62
CA GLU A 238 9.53 27.66 -1.91
C GLU A 238 10.90 28.33 -2.12
N LYS A 239 11.43 28.96 -1.09
CA LYS A 239 12.76 29.59 -1.16
C LYS A 239 13.89 28.57 -1.36
N ILE A 240 13.82 27.43 -0.70
CA ILE A 240 14.79 26.34 -0.93
C ILE A 240 14.70 25.87 -2.38
N ILE A 241 13.50 25.67 -2.93
CA ILE A 241 13.28 25.24 -4.31
C ILE A 241 13.79 26.31 -5.32
N GLU A 242 13.56 27.59 -5.04
CA GLU A 242 14.07 28.69 -5.87
C GLU A 242 15.61 28.69 -5.92
N TYR A 243 16.24 28.40 -4.79
CA TYR A 243 17.70 28.40 -4.65
C TYR A 243 18.38 27.15 -5.21
N PHE A 244 17.69 26.01 -5.09
CA PHE A 244 18.11 24.71 -5.61
C PHE A 244 17.05 24.18 -6.59
N PRO A 245 16.96 24.77 -7.78
CA PRO A 245 15.91 24.43 -8.73
C PRO A 245 16.03 22.99 -9.22
N PRO A 246 14.90 22.37 -9.55
CA PRO A 246 14.89 21.04 -10.15
C PRO A 246 15.72 21.01 -11.44
N VAL A 247 16.52 19.94 -11.59
CA VAL A 247 17.45 19.81 -12.73
C VAL A 247 16.72 19.28 -13.97
N ASN A 248 15.72 18.43 -13.76
CA ASN A 248 14.99 17.75 -14.82
C ASN A 248 13.49 18.00 -14.72
N LYS A 249 12.77 17.89 -15.85
CA LYS A 249 11.30 17.97 -15.85
C LYS A 249 10.62 16.93 -14.97
N SER A 250 11.23 15.77 -14.76
CA SER A 250 10.75 14.75 -13.83
C SER A 250 10.77 15.25 -12.38
N ASP A 251 11.79 16.03 -11.99
CA ASP A 251 11.92 16.56 -10.63
C ASP A 251 10.86 17.63 -10.33
N GLU A 252 10.42 18.40 -11.35
CA GLU A 252 9.34 19.38 -11.21
C GLU A 252 8.04 18.76 -10.72
N VAL A 253 7.71 17.54 -11.19
CA VAL A 253 6.50 16.81 -10.77
C VAL A 253 6.58 16.46 -9.29
N TYR A 254 7.75 16.02 -8.82
CA TYR A 254 7.97 15.71 -7.41
C TYR A 254 7.91 16.97 -6.53
N VAL A 255 8.48 18.08 -7.01
CA VAL A 255 8.43 19.37 -6.32
C VAL A 255 7.00 19.86 -6.17
N GLN A 256 6.19 19.83 -7.24
CA GLN A 256 4.78 20.22 -7.18
C GLN A 256 3.99 19.36 -6.20
N ALA A 257 4.15 18.03 -6.27
CA ALA A 257 3.48 17.12 -5.35
C ALA A 257 3.92 17.33 -3.90
N PHE A 258 5.19 17.64 -3.66
CA PHE A 258 5.71 17.98 -2.35
C PHE A 258 5.07 19.27 -1.81
N GLN A 259 4.97 20.32 -2.63
CA GLN A 259 4.30 21.57 -2.25
C GLN A 259 2.83 21.33 -1.89
N ASP A 260 2.11 20.49 -2.65
CA ASP A 260 0.73 20.10 -2.33
C ASP A 260 0.63 19.35 -0.99
N VAL A 261 1.60 18.48 -0.69
CA VAL A 261 1.67 17.77 0.59
C VAL A 261 1.95 18.73 1.74
N VAL A 262 2.88 19.68 1.59
CA VAL A 262 3.16 20.70 2.59
C VAL A 262 1.92 21.56 2.86
N LEU A 263 1.22 22.00 1.83
CA LEU A 263 -0.04 22.75 1.96
C LEU A 263 -1.11 21.94 2.69
N SER A 264 -1.30 20.67 2.30
CA SER A 264 -2.26 19.77 2.95
C SER A 264 -1.90 19.49 4.42
N TYR A 265 -0.62 19.52 4.76
CA TYR A 265 -0.17 19.40 6.15
C TYR A 265 -0.53 20.63 6.95
N ILE A 266 -0.22 21.83 6.43
CA ILE A 266 -0.48 23.11 7.11
C ILE A 266 -2.00 23.33 7.33
N ASP A 267 -2.82 22.86 6.40
CA ASP A 267 -4.29 22.95 6.53
C ASP A 267 -4.85 22.12 7.71
N LYS A 268 -4.13 21.10 8.16
CA LYS A 268 -4.59 20.13 9.17
C LYS A 268 -3.79 20.15 10.47
N HIS A 269 -2.59 20.71 10.45
CA HIS A 269 -1.64 20.66 11.55
C HIS A 269 -1.00 22.04 11.77
N SER A 270 -0.21 22.14 12.85
CA SER A 270 0.61 23.33 13.08
C SER A 270 1.65 23.51 11.98
N ALA A 271 1.87 24.74 11.53
CA ALA A 271 2.92 25.08 10.55
C ALA A 271 4.34 25.11 11.13
N ASP A 272 4.56 24.43 12.25
CA ASP A 272 5.85 24.28 12.91
C ASP A 272 6.77 23.31 12.18
N LEU A 273 8.03 23.72 11.97
CA LEU A 273 9.01 22.92 11.22
C LEU A 273 9.32 21.59 11.91
N ALA A 274 9.49 21.56 13.24
CA ALA A 274 9.82 20.35 13.97
C ALA A 274 8.71 19.30 13.86
N SER A 275 7.46 19.73 14.06
CA SER A 275 6.27 18.89 13.92
C SER A 275 6.10 18.37 12.49
N PHE A 276 6.39 19.21 11.48
CA PHE A 276 6.36 18.79 10.08
C PHE A 276 7.41 17.71 9.78
N LEU A 277 8.64 17.88 10.24
CA LEU A 277 9.72 16.92 10.02
C LEU A 277 9.43 15.58 10.69
N GLN A 278 8.88 15.59 11.91
CA GLN A 278 8.43 14.36 12.58
C GLN A 278 7.32 13.66 11.78
N TRP A 279 6.29 14.41 11.37
CA TRP A 279 5.21 13.86 10.55
C TRP A 279 5.71 13.37 9.19
N TRP A 280 6.70 14.08 8.60
CA TRP A 280 7.31 13.64 7.35
C TRP A 280 7.98 12.28 7.49
N ASP A 281 8.73 12.06 8.56
CA ASP A 281 9.39 10.79 8.83
C ASP A 281 8.40 9.65 9.07
N GLU A 282 7.28 9.92 9.71
CA GLU A 282 6.27 8.92 10.01
C GLU A 282 5.38 8.60 8.79
N LYS A 283 4.95 9.63 8.05
CA LYS A 283 3.88 9.52 7.04
C LYS A 283 4.18 10.23 5.71
N GLY A 284 4.84 11.39 5.76
CA GLY A 284 5.02 12.26 4.60
C GLY A 284 5.87 11.61 3.50
N LYS A 285 6.98 10.98 3.86
CA LYS A 285 7.91 10.33 2.93
C LYS A 285 7.29 9.21 2.09
N SER A 286 6.19 8.61 2.56
CA SER A 286 5.44 7.58 1.85
C SER A 286 4.27 8.10 1.01
N LYS A 287 4.10 9.42 0.89
CA LYS A 287 3.18 10.02 -0.07
C LYS A 287 3.71 9.86 -1.49
N THR A 288 2.80 9.60 -2.42
CA THR A 288 3.13 9.34 -3.83
C THR A 288 2.68 10.49 -4.72
N ILE A 289 3.40 10.70 -5.80
CA ILE A 289 2.91 11.55 -6.89
C ILE A 289 1.74 10.86 -7.59
N LEU A 290 0.77 11.66 -8.03
CA LEU A 290 -0.32 11.17 -8.88
C LEU A 290 0.21 11.02 -10.30
N THR A 291 0.43 9.79 -10.74
CA THR A 291 0.74 9.53 -12.15
C THR A 291 -0.55 9.47 -12.95
N PRO A 292 -0.61 10.12 -14.11
CA PRO A 292 -1.71 9.92 -15.03
C PRO A 292 -1.80 8.45 -15.44
N ASP A 293 -3.01 7.88 -15.45
CA ASP A 293 -3.26 6.50 -15.93
C ASP A 293 -2.89 6.29 -17.42
N SER A 294 -2.54 7.38 -18.11
CA SER A 294 -2.18 7.41 -19.52
C SER A 294 -0.74 6.98 -19.84
N GLN A 295 0.15 6.88 -18.83
CA GLN A 295 1.54 6.54 -19.09
C GLN A 295 1.69 5.07 -19.47
N ASP A 296 2.27 4.80 -20.67
CA ASP A 296 2.52 3.45 -21.16
C ASP A 296 3.79 2.86 -20.54
N ALA A 297 3.66 2.32 -19.31
CA ALA A 297 4.76 1.70 -18.57
C ALA A 297 4.24 0.54 -17.72
N ILE A 298 5.12 -0.43 -17.45
CA ILE A 298 4.86 -1.62 -16.64
C ILE A 298 4.71 -1.21 -15.19
N ARG A 299 3.66 -1.66 -14.51
CA ARG A 299 3.44 -1.36 -13.10
C ARG A 299 4.08 -2.42 -12.20
N ILE A 300 4.84 -1.99 -11.19
CA ILE A 300 5.37 -2.86 -10.12
C ILE A 300 4.70 -2.45 -8.82
N MET A 301 3.98 -3.38 -8.19
CA MET A 301 3.24 -3.10 -6.95
C MET A 301 3.13 -4.34 -6.05
N THR A 302 2.79 -4.12 -4.79
CA THR A 302 2.49 -5.23 -3.89
C THR A 302 1.09 -5.81 -4.16
N ILE A 303 0.89 -7.09 -3.77
CA ILE A 303 -0.42 -7.75 -3.90
C ILE A 303 -1.53 -6.94 -3.21
N HIS A 304 -1.26 -6.37 -2.03
CA HIS A 304 -2.25 -5.56 -1.32
C HIS A 304 -2.67 -4.30 -2.08
N GLN A 305 -1.70 -3.62 -2.72
CA GLN A 305 -1.97 -2.42 -3.51
C GLN A 305 -2.76 -2.73 -4.79
N SER A 306 -2.64 -3.96 -5.31
CA SER A 306 -3.38 -4.39 -6.51
C SER A 306 -4.86 -4.66 -6.27
N LYS A 307 -5.33 -4.62 -5.00
CA LYS A 307 -6.75 -4.86 -4.69
C LYS A 307 -7.65 -3.84 -5.39
N GLY A 308 -8.61 -4.33 -6.18
CA GLY A 308 -9.50 -3.49 -6.99
C GLY A 308 -8.97 -3.17 -8.40
N LEU A 309 -7.69 -3.38 -8.69
CA LEU A 309 -7.12 -3.20 -10.02
C LEU A 309 -7.23 -4.48 -10.86
N GLU A 310 -6.99 -4.35 -12.16
CA GLU A 310 -6.95 -5.46 -13.12
C GLU A 310 -5.94 -5.17 -14.24
N PHE A 311 -5.28 -6.22 -14.73
CA PHE A 311 -4.27 -6.13 -15.77
C PHE A 311 -4.49 -7.24 -16.80
N LYS A 312 -4.13 -7.01 -18.08
CA LYS A 312 -4.17 -8.08 -19.06
C LYS A 312 -3.17 -9.17 -18.73
N ALA A 313 -1.93 -8.79 -18.39
CA ALA A 313 -0.91 -9.71 -17.95
C ALA A 313 -0.44 -9.40 -16.52
N VAL A 314 -0.38 -10.42 -15.68
CA VAL A 314 0.19 -10.38 -14.34
C VAL A 314 1.38 -11.30 -14.27
N ILE A 315 2.51 -10.78 -13.81
CA ILE A 315 3.75 -11.53 -13.61
C ILE A 315 4.09 -11.52 -12.12
N MET A 316 4.32 -12.70 -11.54
CA MET A 316 4.79 -12.86 -10.17
C MET A 316 6.14 -13.59 -10.17
N PRO A 317 7.27 -12.89 -10.23
CA PRO A 317 8.59 -13.52 -10.32
C PRO A 317 9.01 -14.25 -9.04
N PHE A 318 8.38 -13.91 -7.92
CA PHE A 318 8.67 -14.49 -6.60
C PHE A 318 7.40 -15.03 -5.95
N CYS A 319 6.75 -15.99 -6.63
CA CYS A 319 5.51 -16.59 -6.13
C CYS A 319 5.81 -17.65 -5.06
N ASP A 320 6.41 -17.19 -3.95
CA ASP A 320 6.73 -18.04 -2.80
C ASP A 320 6.74 -17.24 -1.50
N TRP A 321 5.89 -17.64 -0.55
CA TRP A 321 5.87 -17.19 0.83
C TRP A 321 5.29 -18.28 1.72
N SER A 322 5.63 -18.23 3.02
CA SER A 322 5.13 -19.19 4.00
C SER A 322 3.61 -19.17 4.11
N LEU A 323 3.00 -20.34 4.24
CA LEU A 323 1.57 -20.47 4.52
C LEU A 323 1.25 -20.23 6.00
N ASP A 324 2.19 -20.54 6.88
CA ASP A 324 2.11 -20.29 8.31
C ASP A 324 2.98 -19.08 8.69
N ASN A 325 2.51 -18.26 9.62
CA ASN A 325 3.20 -17.06 10.12
C ASN A 325 4.28 -17.36 11.17
N ASN A 326 4.79 -18.59 11.22
CA ASN A 326 5.87 -18.99 12.13
C ASN A 326 7.23 -18.52 11.62
N ASP A 327 7.46 -17.19 11.66
CA ASP A 327 8.72 -16.58 11.26
C ASP A 327 9.72 -16.57 12.42
N SER A 328 10.92 -17.09 12.17
CA SER A 328 12.01 -17.08 13.15
C SER A 328 12.60 -15.70 13.42
N GLN A 329 12.49 -14.78 12.46
CA GLN A 329 13.08 -13.43 12.54
C GLN A 329 12.17 -12.42 13.24
N HIS A 330 10.84 -12.58 13.12
CA HIS A 330 9.88 -11.70 13.77
C HIS A 330 8.98 -12.55 14.68
N ALA A 331 9.13 -12.35 16.00
CA ALA A 331 8.30 -13.06 16.96
C ALA A 331 6.83 -12.61 16.82
N ASN A 332 6.00 -13.51 16.29
CA ASN A 332 4.56 -13.33 16.35
C ASN A 332 4.10 -13.64 17.77
N ILE A 333 3.38 -12.71 18.43
CA ILE A 333 2.90 -12.84 19.79
C ILE A 333 1.38 -13.02 19.77
N LEU A 334 0.92 -14.16 20.28
CA LEU A 334 -0.49 -14.43 20.49
C LEU A 334 -0.92 -13.94 21.87
N TRP A 335 -2.09 -13.31 21.94
CA TRP A 335 -2.74 -12.98 23.19
C TRP A 335 -3.71 -14.11 23.55
N CYS A 336 -3.22 -15.07 24.34
CA CYS A 336 -3.97 -16.27 24.70
C CYS A 336 -4.74 -16.07 26.00
N ARG A 337 -5.94 -16.64 26.08
CA ARG A 337 -6.72 -16.71 27.31
C ARG A 337 -6.50 -18.07 27.95
N PRO A 338 -5.76 -18.17 29.08
CA PRO A 338 -5.55 -19.44 29.76
C PRO A 338 -6.87 -20.02 30.25
N ARG A 339 -7.10 -21.32 29.98
CA ARG A 339 -8.33 -22.03 30.37
C ARG A 339 -8.13 -22.98 31.57
N SER A 340 -6.87 -23.16 31.99
CA SER A 340 -6.48 -24.12 33.02
C SER A 340 -5.82 -23.46 34.22
N ALA A 341 -6.16 -23.96 35.44
CA ALA A 341 -5.49 -23.52 36.65
C ALA A 341 -3.99 -23.86 36.62
N PRO A 342 -3.13 -23.02 37.21
CA PRO A 342 -3.42 -21.81 37.97
C PRO A 342 -3.53 -20.52 37.13
N PHE A 343 -3.39 -20.61 35.80
CA PHE A 343 -3.28 -19.45 34.90
C PHE A 343 -4.64 -18.90 34.45
N ASP A 344 -5.75 -19.60 34.73
CA ASP A 344 -7.14 -19.23 34.39
C ASP A 344 -7.62 -17.93 35.05
N ARG A 345 -6.86 -17.44 36.05
CA ARG A 345 -7.12 -16.14 36.71
C ARG A 345 -6.57 -14.95 35.93
N LEU A 346 -5.70 -15.19 34.93
CA LEU A 346 -5.14 -14.13 34.06
C LEU A 346 -6.09 -13.90 32.89
N PRO A 347 -6.46 -12.64 32.61
CA PRO A 347 -7.38 -12.34 31.51
C PRO A 347 -6.78 -12.64 30.14
N LEU A 348 -5.49 -12.32 29.94
CA LEU A 348 -4.72 -12.55 28.72
C LEU A 348 -3.25 -12.75 29.06
N VAL A 349 -2.58 -13.62 28.30
CA VAL A 349 -1.14 -13.87 28.42
C VAL A 349 -0.50 -13.76 27.03
N PRO A 350 0.55 -12.94 26.86
CA PRO A 350 1.31 -12.91 25.61
C PRO A 350 2.16 -14.17 25.50
N VAL A 351 1.96 -14.94 24.44
CA VAL A 351 2.70 -16.17 24.16
C VAL A 351 3.32 -16.07 22.77
N ARG A 352 4.59 -16.44 22.64
CA ARG A 352 5.24 -16.49 21.34
C ARG A 352 4.65 -17.62 20.50
N TYR A 353 4.16 -17.29 19.31
CA TYR A 353 3.69 -18.28 18.34
C TYR A 353 4.83 -19.20 17.90
N SER A 354 4.65 -20.48 18.05
CA SER A 354 5.59 -21.52 17.60
C SER A 354 4.93 -22.91 17.67
N SER A 355 5.40 -23.85 16.85
CA SER A 355 4.92 -25.24 16.84
C SER A 355 4.98 -25.96 18.20
N ARG A 356 5.81 -25.48 19.14
CA ARG A 356 5.86 -26.03 20.49
C ARG A 356 4.54 -25.87 21.27
N LEU A 357 3.70 -24.92 20.85
CA LEU A 357 2.39 -24.68 21.49
C LEU A 357 1.37 -25.78 21.22
N GLU A 358 1.52 -26.56 20.15
CA GLU A 358 0.65 -27.68 19.77
C GLU A 358 0.37 -28.66 20.92
N LYS A 359 1.36 -28.86 21.80
CA LYS A 359 1.31 -29.83 22.91
C LYS A 359 1.12 -29.19 24.27
N THR A 360 0.64 -27.97 24.31
CA THR A 360 0.46 -27.19 25.54
C THR A 360 -1.02 -26.81 25.77
N ILE A 361 -1.28 -26.17 26.90
CA ILE A 361 -2.61 -25.63 27.23
C ILE A 361 -3.06 -24.52 26.25
N TYR A 362 -2.17 -24.05 25.37
CA TYR A 362 -2.43 -23.04 24.33
C TYR A 362 -2.61 -23.67 22.94
N ALA A 363 -2.79 -24.99 22.85
CA ALA A 363 -2.96 -25.69 21.56
C ALA A 363 -4.13 -25.12 20.76
N TYR A 364 -5.26 -24.81 21.41
CA TYR A 364 -6.41 -24.21 20.75
C TYR A 364 -6.06 -22.87 20.08
N ASP A 365 -5.39 -21.97 20.83
CA ASP A 365 -5.00 -20.65 20.31
C ASP A 365 -3.98 -20.80 19.16
N TYR A 366 -3.07 -21.78 19.26
CA TYR A 366 -2.11 -22.11 18.22
C TYR A 366 -2.80 -22.54 16.92
N PHE A 367 -3.71 -23.50 16.96
CA PHE A 367 -4.42 -23.97 15.76
C PHE A 367 -5.38 -22.94 15.20
N ASN A 368 -5.94 -22.09 16.04
CA ASN A 368 -6.76 -20.97 15.58
C ASN A 368 -5.92 -19.99 14.75
N GLU A 369 -4.72 -19.64 15.20
CA GLU A 369 -3.80 -18.78 14.45
C GLU A 369 -3.30 -19.47 13.18
N GLU A 370 -2.95 -20.76 13.22
CA GLU A 370 -2.52 -21.54 12.05
C GLU A 370 -3.62 -21.55 10.99
N MET A 371 -4.86 -21.81 11.38
CA MET A 371 -6.02 -21.78 10.48
C MET A 371 -6.19 -20.40 9.82
N HIS A 372 -6.13 -19.33 10.61
CA HIS A 372 -6.24 -17.98 10.09
C HIS A 372 -5.07 -17.64 9.16
N SER A 373 -3.84 -18.04 9.50
CA SER A 373 -2.66 -17.87 8.67
C SER A 373 -2.83 -18.55 7.31
N TYR A 374 -3.36 -19.77 7.27
CA TYR A 374 -3.66 -20.48 6.02
C TYR A 374 -4.69 -19.74 5.18
N ILE A 375 -5.80 -19.30 5.78
CA ILE A 375 -6.85 -18.55 5.09
C ILE A 375 -6.29 -17.22 4.55
N ASP A 376 -5.54 -16.47 5.34
CA ASP A 376 -4.99 -15.18 4.95
C ASP A 376 -3.97 -15.29 3.81
N ASN A 377 -3.07 -16.27 3.87
CA ASN A 377 -2.08 -16.47 2.82
C ASN A 377 -2.70 -17.02 1.54
N LEU A 378 -3.75 -17.83 1.64
CA LEU A 378 -4.52 -18.29 0.50
C LEU A 378 -5.34 -17.15 -0.13
N ASN A 379 -5.97 -16.29 0.69
CA ASN A 379 -6.67 -15.07 0.24
C ASN A 379 -5.72 -14.12 -0.49
N LEU A 380 -4.48 -14.00 -0.01
CA LEU A 380 -3.47 -13.19 -0.67
C LEU A 380 -3.14 -13.72 -2.07
N ALA A 381 -2.96 -15.04 -2.22
CA ALA A 381 -2.77 -15.68 -3.52
C ALA A 381 -4.00 -15.48 -4.42
N TYR A 382 -5.20 -15.64 -3.87
CA TYR A 382 -6.47 -15.41 -4.59
C TYR A 382 -6.55 -13.97 -5.13
N VAL A 383 -6.26 -12.98 -4.29
CA VAL A 383 -6.22 -11.58 -4.74
C VAL A 383 -5.24 -11.41 -5.88
N ALA A 384 -4.03 -11.95 -5.78
CA ALA A 384 -2.99 -11.81 -6.79
C ALA A 384 -3.39 -12.44 -8.14
N PHE A 385 -3.85 -13.69 -8.12
CA PHE A 385 -4.14 -14.46 -9.35
C PHE A 385 -5.39 -13.92 -10.07
N THR A 386 -6.36 -13.41 -9.31
CA THR A 386 -7.58 -12.81 -9.87
C THR A 386 -7.37 -11.41 -10.45
N ARG A 387 -6.15 -10.85 -10.39
CA ARG A 387 -5.82 -9.58 -11.09
C ARG A 387 -5.59 -9.79 -12.58
N ALA A 388 -5.22 -11.00 -12.99
CA ALA A 388 -4.97 -11.33 -14.38
C ALA A 388 -6.28 -11.48 -15.17
N LYS A 389 -6.32 -10.86 -16.35
CA LYS A 389 -7.42 -11.01 -17.31
C LYS A 389 -7.11 -12.09 -18.36
N GLU A 390 -5.93 -12.04 -18.95
CA GLU A 390 -5.53 -12.85 -20.10
C GLU A 390 -4.33 -13.74 -19.80
N GLU A 391 -3.29 -13.17 -19.18
CA GLU A 391 -2.01 -13.84 -18.91
C GLU A 391 -1.67 -13.82 -17.43
N LEU A 392 -1.38 -15.01 -16.89
CA LEU A 392 -0.84 -15.16 -15.54
C LEU A 392 0.48 -15.91 -15.63
N VAL A 393 1.58 -15.23 -15.27
CA VAL A 393 2.93 -15.78 -15.28
C VAL A 393 3.46 -15.87 -13.87
N LEU A 394 3.69 -17.06 -13.38
CA LEU A 394 4.22 -17.32 -12.05
C LEU A 394 5.61 -17.92 -12.14
N ILE A 395 6.56 -17.43 -11.33
CA ILE A 395 7.87 -18.06 -11.17
C ILE A 395 8.03 -18.41 -9.69
N ALA A 396 8.29 -19.68 -9.40
CA ALA A 396 8.31 -20.22 -8.06
C ALA A 396 9.46 -21.21 -7.88
N PRO A 397 10.00 -21.41 -6.66
CA PRO A 397 10.95 -22.49 -6.42
C PRO A 397 10.26 -23.85 -6.53
N LYS A 398 10.95 -24.81 -7.12
CA LYS A 398 10.53 -26.21 -7.06
C LYS A 398 10.72 -26.72 -5.63
N PRO A 399 9.70 -27.31 -4.99
CA PRO A 399 9.87 -27.86 -3.66
C PRO A 399 10.89 -29.00 -3.66
N LYS A 400 11.70 -29.07 -2.61
CA LYS A 400 12.61 -30.19 -2.40
C LYS A 400 11.80 -31.47 -2.20
N SER A 401 12.34 -32.60 -2.64
CA SER A 401 11.72 -33.91 -2.49
C SER A 401 11.29 -34.19 -1.05
N GLY A 402 9.98 -34.27 -0.83
CA GLY A 402 9.33 -34.48 0.47
C GLY A 402 7.98 -33.76 0.47
N ASN A 403 6.91 -34.45 0.85
CA ASN A 403 5.52 -33.97 0.71
C ASN A 403 5.10 -32.86 1.67
N THR A 404 6.02 -32.08 2.22
CA THR A 404 5.65 -31.03 3.18
C THR A 404 5.20 -29.77 2.44
N ILE A 405 3.93 -29.45 2.53
CA ILE A 405 3.35 -28.21 2.01
C ILE A 405 3.47 -27.13 3.09
N SER A 406 4.44 -26.24 2.95
CA SER A 406 4.72 -25.16 3.92
C SER A 406 4.70 -23.76 3.30
N SER A 407 4.68 -23.68 1.98
CA SER A 407 4.68 -22.42 1.24
C SER A 407 3.71 -22.44 0.06
N VAL A 408 3.41 -21.24 -0.47
CA VAL A 408 2.54 -21.12 -1.64
C VAL A 408 3.11 -21.83 -2.85
N SER A 409 4.43 -21.83 -3.04
CA SER A 409 5.05 -22.54 -4.16
C SER A 409 4.85 -24.07 -4.03
N SER A 410 5.01 -24.63 -2.83
CA SER A 410 4.79 -26.07 -2.60
C SER A 410 3.32 -26.46 -2.78
N LEU A 411 2.40 -25.58 -2.38
CA LEU A 411 0.96 -25.76 -2.60
C LEU A 411 0.59 -25.72 -4.09
N LEU A 412 1.13 -24.74 -4.85
CA LEU A 412 0.96 -24.66 -6.30
C LEU A 412 1.53 -25.90 -7.02
N TYR A 413 2.73 -26.32 -6.62
CA TYR A 413 3.34 -27.52 -7.17
C TYR A 413 2.46 -28.76 -6.93
N TYR A 414 1.89 -28.88 -5.73
CA TYR A 414 0.94 -29.94 -5.41
C TYR A 414 -0.30 -29.87 -6.32
N CYS A 415 -0.89 -28.68 -6.52
CA CYS A 415 -2.08 -28.49 -7.35
C CYS A 415 -1.86 -28.89 -8.83
N VAL A 416 -0.68 -28.58 -9.39
CA VAL A 416 -0.41 -28.93 -10.79
C VAL A 416 0.14 -30.35 -10.98
N SER A 417 0.50 -31.04 -9.91
CA SER A 417 1.04 -32.40 -9.94
C SER A 417 0.01 -33.49 -9.58
N ASN A 418 -1.17 -33.07 -9.03
CA ASN A 418 -2.19 -34.01 -8.57
C ASN A 418 -3.55 -33.74 -9.23
N SER A 419 -4.38 -34.80 -9.37
CA SER A 419 -5.76 -34.63 -9.83
C SER A 419 -6.66 -34.11 -8.73
N PHE A 420 -7.68 -33.39 -9.11
CA PHE A 420 -8.67 -32.83 -8.19
C PHE A 420 -10.10 -33.18 -8.61
N SER A 421 -10.91 -33.59 -7.62
CA SER A 421 -12.36 -33.70 -7.73
C SER A 421 -12.98 -33.30 -6.38
N ASP A 422 -13.98 -32.47 -6.42
CA ASP A 422 -14.65 -32.02 -5.18
C ASP A 422 -15.78 -32.94 -4.71
N GLY A 423 -16.12 -33.95 -5.50
CA GLY A 423 -17.23 -34.87 -5.21
C GLY A 423 -18.63 -34.25 -5.35
N THR A 424 -18.75 -32.99 -5.76
CA THR A 424 -20.03 -32.29 -5.95
C THR A 424 -20.61 -32.42 -7.35
N GLY A 425 -19.88 -33.07 -8.28
CA GLY A 425 -20.24 -33.19 -9.70
C GLY A 425 -19.88 -31.98 -10.55
N ARG A 426 -19.16 -31.00 -9.98
CA ARG A 426 -18.57 -29.91 -10.76
C ARG A 426 -17.43 -30.44 -11.61
N GLU A 427 -17.32 -29.95 -12.85
CA GLU A 427 -16.20 -30.30 -13.73
C GLU A 427 -14.99 -29.40 -13.44
N PHE A 428 -13.89 -30.03 -13.07
CA PHE A 428 -12.60 -29.38 -12.91
C PHE A 428 -11.63 -29.86 -13.98
N VAL A 429 -10.82 -28.92 -14.48
CA VAL A 429 -9.76 -29.25 -15.43
C VAL A 429 -8.65 -30.02 -14.72
N ASP A 430 -8.21 -31.14 -15.29
CA ASP A 430 -7.03 -31.85 -14.77
C ASP A 430 -5.74 -31.12 -15.15
N LEU A 431 -5.21 -30.32 -14.19
CA LEU A 431 -4.03 -29.49 -14.41
C LEU A 431 -2.76 -30.29 -14.67
N ARG A 432 -2.69 -31.57 -14.24
CA ARG A 432 -1.50 -32.44 -14.46
C ARG A 432 -1.15 -32.61 -15.93
N SER A 433 -2.15 -32.64 -16.80
CA SER A 433 -1.94 -32.80 -18.23
C SER A 433 -1.18 -31.65 -18.90
N PHE A 434 -1.05 -30.52 -18.20
CA PHE A 434 -0.39 -29.29 -18.64
C PHE A 434 0.96 -29.05 -17.96
N TYR A 435 1.37 -29.91 -17.04
CA TYR A 435 2.67 -29.83 -16.36
C TYR A 435 3.67 -30.76 -17.00
N ASN A 436 4.82 -30.23 -17.43
CA ASN A 436 5.93 -30.99 -17.93
C ASN A 436 7.01 -31.17 -16.83
N PRO A 437 7.21 -32.37 -16.29
CA PRO A 437 8.15 -32.61 -15.21
C PRO A 437 9.63 -32.49 -15.64
N ASP A 438 9.96 -32.68 -16.93
CA ASP A 438 11.33 -32.60 -17.44
C ASP A 438 11.82 -31.15 -17.51
N THR A 439 10.94 -30.23 -17.93
CA THR A 439 11.24 -28.79 -18.01
C THR A 439 10.84 -28.04 -16.76
N CYS A 440 10.09 -28.67 -15.86
CA CYS A 440 9.48 -28.04 -14.68
C CYS A 440 8.59 -26.83 -15.02
N VAL A 441 7.90 -26.89 -16.17
CA VAL A 441 7.03 -25.84 -16.67
C VAL A 441 5.59 -26.34 -16.75
N PHE A 442 4.68 -25.52 -16.26
CA PHE A 442 3.25 -25.68 -16.44
C PHE A 442 2.76 -24.64 -17.44
N GLU A 443 2.02 -25.07 -18.47
CA GLU A 443 1.41 -24.17 -19.45
C GLU A 443 0.00 -24.61 -19.74
N PHE A 444 -0.98 -23.71 -19.46
CA PHE A 444 -2.40 -23.97 -19.65
C PHE A 444 -3.05 -22.86 -20.48
N GLY A 445 -3.66 -23.25 -21.59
CA GLY A 445 -4.30 -22.33 -22.50
C GLY A 445 -3.39 -21.82 -23.62
N LYS A 446 -3.86 -20.82 -24.35
CA LYS A 446 -3.12 -20.12 -25.40
C LYS A 446 -3.42 -18.63 -25.32
N ALA A 447 -2.38 -17.83 -25.40
CA ALA A 447 -2.53 -16.39 -25.52
C ALA A 447 -3.20 -16.05 -26.87
N THR A 448 -4.40 -15.53 -26.84
CA THR A 448 -5.06 -14.96 -28.01
C THR A 448 -5.24 -13.48 -27.74
N HIS A 449 -4.20 -12.70 -28.02
CA HIS A 449 -4.38 -11.27 -28.00
C HIS A 449 -5.00 -10.83 -29.32
N THR A 450 -6.23 -10.36 -29.27
CA THR A 450 -6.76 -9.51 -30.34
C THR A 450 -5.87 -8.28 -30.37
N VAL A 451 -5.12 -8.11 -31.46
CA VAL A 451 -4.44 -6.85 -31.74
C VAL A 451 -5.50 -5.76 -31.67
N SER A 452 -5.56 -5.06 -30.55
CA SER A 452 -6.45 -3.91 -30.44
C SER A 452 -5.99 -2.92 -31.47
N GLU A 453 -6.93 -2.45 -32.27
CA GLU A 453 -6.75 -1.40 -33.27
C GLU A 453 -5.71 -0.37 -32.81
N GLN A 454 -4.83 0.01 -33.74
CA GLN A 454 -3.78 1.01 -33.54
C GLN A 454 -4.34 2.16 -32.69
N PRO A 455 -3.56 2.69 -31.75
CA PRO A 455 -4.02 3.87 -31.03
C PRO A 455 -4.35 4.92 -32.07
N SER A 456 -5.59 5.38 -32.07
CA SER A 456 -5.94 6.61 -32.78
C SER A 456 -4.85 7.61 -32.41
N VAL A 457 -4.19 8.14 -33.43
CA VAL A 457 -3.20 9.21 -33.29
C VAL A 457 -3.86 10.21 -32.33
N VAL A 458 -3.36 10.27 -31.12
CA VAL A 458 -3.73 11.35 -30.21
C VAL A 458 -3.15 12.56 -30.92
N GLU A 459 -4.01 13.33 -31.59
CA GLU A 459 -3.63 14.66 -32.02
C GLU A 459 -3.06 15.34 -30.77
N GLU A 460 -1.77 15.65 -30.80
CA GLU A 460 -1.18 16.53 -29.81
C GLU A 460 -2.01 17.83 -29.89
N ILE A 461 -2.94 17.97 -28.96
CA ILE A 461 -3.59 19.24 -28.73
C ILE A 461 -2.47 20.12 -28.20
N ALA A 462 -1.89 20.94 -29.09
CA ALA A 462 -1.00 22.00 -28.68
C ALA A 462 -1.80 22.85 -27.69
N MET A 463 -1.53 22.66 -26.39
CA MET A 463 -2.14 23.52 -25.39
C MET A 463 -1.66 24.94 -25.66
N PRO A 464 -2.56 25.89 -25.83
CA PRO A 464 -2.16 27.28 -25.92
C PRO A 464 -1.40 27.63 -24.65
N GLU A 465 -0.30 28.37 -24.78
CA GLU A 465 0.50 28.85 -23.66
C GLU A 465 -0.42 29.36 -22.56
N TYR A 466 -0.41 28.67 -21.40
CA TYR A 466 -1.07 29.19 -20.22
C TYR A 466 -0.31 30.42 -19.77
N LEU A 467 -0.95 31.58 -19.89
CA LEU A 467 -0.49 32.78 -19.21
C LEU A 467 -0.39 32.46 -17.73
N SER A 468 0.84 32.39 -17.20
CA SER A 468 1.06 32.23 -15.77
C SER A 468 0.47 33.47 -15.08
N ILE A 469 -0.68 33.31 -14.45
CA ILE A 469 -1.28 34.36 -13.64
C ILE A 469 -0.46 34.43 -12.35
N ASP A 470 0.10 35.61 -12.07
CA ASP A 470 0.90 35.89 -10.88
C ASP A 470 0.16 35.35 -9.62
N PHE A 471 0.86 34.55 -8.83
CA PHE A 471 0.35 33.90 -7.61
C PHE A 471 -0.34 34.86 -6.63
N LYS A 472 0.12 36.13 -6.57
CA LYS A 472 -0.50 37.18 -5.76
C LYS A 472 -1.95 37.47 -6.14
N ASN A 473 -2.35 37.23 -7.38
CA ASN A 473 -3.72 37.43 -7.83
C ASN A 473 -4.65 36.25 -7.48
N ARG A 474 -4.09 35.02 -7.31
CA ARG A 474 -4.86 33.87 -6.80
C ARG A 474 -5.23 33.99 -5.33
N LEU A 475 -4.36 34.56 -4.50
CA LEU A 475 -4.64 34.83 -3.09
C LEU A 475 -5.75 35.88 -2.91
N ARG A 476 -5.84 36.91 -3.79
CA ARG A 476 -6.93 37.90 -3.76
C ARG A 476 -8.30 37.30 -4.13
N LEU A 477 -8.35 36.34 -5.03
CA LEU A 477 -9.58 35.61 -5.40
C LEU A 477 -10.11 34.75 -4.24
N ARG A 478 -9.22 34.19 -3.41
CA ARG A 478 -9.60 33.37 -2.24
C ARG A 478 -10.27 34.21 -1.13
N LEU A 479 -9.95 35.50 -1.00
CA LEU A 479 -10.55 36.42 -0.02
C LEU A 479 -11.90 36.99 -0.48
N GLN A 480 -12.26 36.90 -1.76
CA GLN A 480 -13.50 37.43 -2.33
C GLN A 480 -14.49 36.40 -2.90
N GLY A 481 -14.14 35.13 -2.89
CA GLY A 481 -14.89 34.08 -3.59
C GLY A 481 -16.01 33.43 -2.78
N LYS A 482 -17.18 34.04 -2.76
CA LYS A 482 -18.46 33.38 -2.36
C LYS A 482 -19.00 32.47 -3.48
N GLY A 483 -18.26 31.60 -4.09
CA GLY A 483 -18.84 30.91 -5.24
C GLY A 483 -18.34 29.51 -5.63
N TYR A 484 -17.45 28.85 -4.88
CA TYR A 484 -16.83 27.62 -5.42
C TYR A 484 -16.89 26.35 -4.55
N PHE A 485 -17.69 26.30 -3.46
CA PHE A 485 -17.70 25.16 -2.53
C PHE A 485 -19.11 24.76 -2.06
N GLY A 486 -19.95 24.27 -2.97
CA GLY A 486 -21.30 23.83 -2.59
C GLY A 486 -21.37 22.67 -1.59
N ASP A 487 -20.50 21.64 -1.67
CA ASP A 487 -20.63 20.44 -0.83
C ASP A 487 -19.61 20.33 0.32
N ARG A 488 -18.54 21.11 0.30
CA ARG A 488 -17.51 21.08 1.34
C ARG A 488 -17.76 22.07 2.48
N GLU A 489 -18.44 23.16 2.22
CA GLU A 489 -18.77 24.17 3.24
C GLU A 489 -19.77 23.62 4.25
N GLU A 490 -20.78 22.88 3.82
CA GLU A 490 -21.77 22.28 4.73
C GLU A 490 -21.13 21.26 5.68
N ARG A 491 -20.20 20.42 5.19
CA ARG A 491 -19.46 19.49 6.04
C ARG A 491 -18.50 20.21 7.00
N ARG A 492 -17.79 21.24 6.53
CA ARG A 492 -16.87 22.03 7.35
C ARG A 492 -17.63 22.82 8.41
N TYR A 493 -18.78 23.37 8.04
CA TYR A 493 -19.67 24.05 8.98
C TYR A 493 -20.23 23.07 10.02
N GLY A 494 -20.64 21.87 9.62
CA GLY A 494 -21.09 20.83 10.53
C GLY A 494 -20.01 20.42 11.54
N THR A 495 -18.77 20.20 11.07
CA THR A 495 -17.63 19.86 11.93
C THR A 495 -17.32 20.99 12.92
N LEU A 496 -17.30 22.23 12.45
CA LEU A 496 -17.07 23.41 13.28
C LEU A 496 -18.16 23.57 14.35
N MET A 497 -19.43 23.39 13.99
CA MET A 497 -20.55 23.43 14.94
C MET A 497 -20.43 22.32 16.00
N HIS A 498 -20.00 21.14 15.59
CA HIS A 498 -19.77 20.01 16.50
C HIS A 498 -18.64 20.30 17.49
N GLU A 499 -17.51 20.84 17.01
CA GLU A 499 -16.38 21.27 17.84
C GLU A 499 -16.76 22.35 18.85
N ILE A 500 -17.54 23.36 18.42
CA ILE A 500 -18.02 24.42 19.32
C ILE A 500 -18.96 23.83 20.38
N LEU A 501 -19.93 23.01 19.98
CA LEU A 501 -20.89 22.41 20.90
C LEU A 501 -20.24 21.46 21.92
N SER A 502 -19.16 20.77 21.53
CA SER A 502 -18.41 19.87 22.42
C SER A 502 -17.74 20.60 23.59
N THR A 503 -17.51 21.91 23.47
CA THR A 503 -16.87 22.73 24.51
C THR A 503 -17.85 23.43 25.45
N ILE A 504 -19.17 23.36 25.17
CA ILE A 504 -20.21 24.05 25.94
C ILE A 504 -20.75 23.12 27.03
N HIS A 505 -20.50 23.45 28.29
CA HIS A 505 -21.04 22.71 29.44
C HIS A 505 -22.21 23.47 30.08
N TYR A 506 -22.22 24.79 30.00
CA TYR A 506 -23.29 25.66 30.50
C TYR A 506 -23.67 26.69 29.43
N PRO A 507 -24.90 27.19 29.39
CA PRO A 507 -25.33 28.18 28.39
C PRO A 507 -24.47 29.46 28.35
N GLU A 508 -23.86 29.82 29.50
CA GLU A 508 -22.98 30.99 29.65
C GLU A 508 -21.61 30.82 28.97
N ASP A 509 -21.20 29.55 28.71
CA ASP A 509 -19.91 29.23 28.09
C ASP A 509 -19.87 29.61 26.61
N LEU A 510 -21.01 29.83 25.96
CA LEU A 510 -21.14 30.01 24.52
C LEU A 510 -20.25 31.13 23.97
N SER A 511 -20.29 32.30 24.57
CA SER A 511 -19.45 33.45 24.13
C SER A 511 -17.94 33.16 24.29
N GLN A 512 -17.57 32.33 25.26
CA GLN A 512 -16.18 31.95 25.51
C GLN A 512 -15.70 30.85 24.57
N ALA A 513 -16.58 29.92 24.23
CA ALA A 513 -16.34 28.82 23.29
C ALA A 513 -16.06 29.32 21.86
N LEU A 514 -16.61 30.46 21.47
CA LEU A 514 -16.42 31.08 20.14
C LEU A 514 -15.09 31.85 19.98
N LYS A 515 -14.50 32.32 21.08
CA LYS A 515 -13.27 33.14 21.03
C LYS A 515 -12.09 32.48 20.30
N PRO A 516 -11.74 31.19 20.53
CA PRO A 516 -10.63 30.54 19.83
C PRO A 516 -10.80 30.56 18.31
N TYR A 517 -12.03 30.38 17.82
CA TYR A 517 -12.34 30.35 16.39
C TYR A 517 -12.29 31.72 15.72
N ILE A 518 -12.58 32.79 16.48
CA ILE A 518 -12.39 34.19 16.03
C ILE A 518 -10.89 34.51 15.99
N PHE A 519 -10.13 34.15 17.01
CA PHE A 519 -8.68 34.41 17.06
C PHE A 519 -7.89 33.62 16.00
N SER A 520 -8.31 32.38 15.67
CA SER A 520 -7.70 31.58 14.62
C SER A 520 -8.10 32.01 13.20
N GLY A 521 -9.06 32.95 13.06
CA GLY A 521 -9.56 33.40 11.76
C GLY A 521 -10.47 32.38 11.05
N GLN A 522 -10.93 31.38 11.77
CA GLN A 522 -11.90 30.39 11.24
C GLN A 522 -13.31 30.97 11.13
N LEU A 523 -13.64 31.92 12.02
CA LEU A 523 -14.88 32.69 11.97
C LEU A 523 -14.55 34.18 11.97
N THR A 524 -15.23 34.93 11.13
CA THR A 524 -15.28 36.38 11.26
C THR A 524 -16.15 36.78 12.46
N ARG A 525 -16.06 38.02 12.93
CA ARG A 525 -16.89 38.49 14.05
C ARG A 525 -18.39 38.48 13.70
N GLU A 526 -18.73 38.70 12.44
CA GLU A 526 -20.11 38.67 11.94
C GLU A 526 -20.65 37.25 11.90
N GLU A 527 -19.88 36.30 11.36
CA GLU A 527 -20.23 34.87 11.35
C GLU A 527 -20.32 34.27 12.75
N ALA A 528 -19.44 34.67 13.66
CA ALA A 528 -19.49 34.23 15.05
C ALA A 528 -20.78 34.73 15.75
N ALA A 529 -21.24 35.95 15.46
CA ALA A 529 -22.50 36.46 16.01
C ALA A 529 -23.73 35.72 15.45
N GLU A 530 -23.71 35.30 14.18
CA GLU A 530 -24.76 34.45 13.59
C GLU A 530 -24.77 33.06 14.22
N VAL A 531 -23.60 32.44 14.38
CA VAL A 531 -23.44 31.13 15.04
C VAL A 531 -23.89 31.18 16.48
N GLU A 532 -23.50 32.24 17.22
CA GLU A 532 -23.95 32.48 18.60
C GLU A 532 -25.48 32.56 18.70
N GLY A 533 -26.11 33.33 17.81
CA GLY A 533 -27.55 33.44 17.75
C GLY A 533 -28.28 32.12 17.43
N HIS A 534 -27.74 31.33 16.54
CA HIS A 534 -28.28 29.99 16.20
C HIS A 534 -28.17 29.03 17.36
N ILE A 535 -26.99 28.90 18.00
CA ILE A 535 -26.76 28.01 19.14
C ILE A 535 -27.60 28.45 20.35
N GLN A 536 -27.69 29.73 20.63
CA GLN A 536 -28.49 30.26 21.74
C GLN A 536 -29.99 29.99 21.57
N LYS A 537 -30.50 30.11 20.34
CA LYS A 537 -31.88 29.77 20.03
C LYS A 537 -32.14 28.28 20.22
N TRP A 538 -31.19 27.44 19.86
CA TRP A 538 -31.27 25.98 19.99
C TRP A 538 -31.21 25.56 21.48
N ILE A 539 -30.25 26.08 22.27
CA ILE A 539 -30.11 25.79 23.70
C ILE A 539 -31.36 26.25 24.47
N SER A 540 -31.99 27.35 24.04
CA SER A 540 -33.20 27.89 24.67
C SER A 540 -34.48 27.15 24.30
N SER A 541 -34.42 26.16 23.40
CA SER A 541 -35.60 25.39 23.03
C SER A 541 -36.07 24.50 24.20
N PRO A 542 -37.41 24.25 24.35
CA PRO A 542 -37.95 23.49 25.48
C PRO A 542 -37.41 22.04 25.60
N GLU A 543 -36.91 21.49 24.49
CA GLU A 543 -36.38 20.15 24.44
C GLU A 543 -34.93 20.08 24.92
N VAL A 544 -34.11 21.08 24.58
CA VAL A 544 -32.67 21.12 24.85
C VAL A 544 -32.35 21.82 26.18
N SER A 545 -33.10 22.85 26.55
CA SER A 545 -32.88 23.64 27.79
C SER A 545 -32.88 22.79 29.06
N ARG A 546 -33.62 21.68 29.07
CA ARG A 546 -33.65 20.73 30.20
C ARG A 546 -32.31 19.96 30.36
N TRP A 547 -31.48 19.85 29.32
CA TRP A 547 -30.18 19.23 29.42
C TRP A 547 -29.14 20.11 30.13
N PHE A 548 -29.38 21.41 30.15
CA PHE A 548 -28.55 22.40 30.83
C PHE A 548 -29.18 22.91 32.14
N ALA A 549 -30.11 22.17 32.73
CA ALA A 549 -30.76 22.54 33.99
C ALA A 549 -29.75 22.57 35.15
N PRO A 550 -29.94 23.46 36.17
CA PRO A 550 -29.05 23.54 37.31
C PRO A 550 -28.93 22.19 38.03
N GLY A 551 -27.70 21.72 38.26
CA GLY A 551 -27.42 20.45 38.94
C GLY A 551 -27.22 19.25 37.99
N ILE A 552 -27.34 19.43 36.68
CA ILE A 552 -27.01 18.40 35.68
C ILE A 552 -25.54 18.56 35.27
N GLN A 553 -24.77 17.48 35.34
CA GLN A 553 -23.42 17.44 34.79
C GLN A 553 -23.51 17.09 33.31
N VAL A 554 -23.09 18.00 32.44
CA VAL A 554 -23.04 17.79 31.00
C VAL A 554 -21.67 17.19 30.65
N LEU A 555 -21.67 16.01 30.04
CA LEU A 555 -20.48 15.36 29.49
C LEU A 555 -20.64 15.33 27.96
N ASN A 556 -19.91 16.19 27.28
CA ASN A 556 -19.93 16.26 25.83
C ASN A 556 -18.96 15.22 25.27
N GLU A 557 -19.41 14.44 24.27
CA GLU A 557 -18.59 13.44 23.56
C GLU A 557 -17.80 12.49 24.46
N ALA A 558 -18.35 12.15 25.63
CA ALA A 558 -17.73 11.20 26.54
C ALA A 558 -17.91 9.76 26.03
N GLU A 559 -16.83 8.99 26.03
CA GLU A 559 -16.90 7.56 25.75
C GLU A 559 -17.74 6.85 26.81
N ILE A 560 -18.76 6.10 26.38
CA ILE A 560 -19.59 5.30 27.28
C ILE A 560 -19.04 3.86 27.26
N LEU A 561 -18.40 3.46 28.35
CA LEU A 561 -17.96 2.09 28.54
C LEU A 561 -19.06 1.31 29.28
N GLN A 562 -19.65 0.33 28.62
CA GLN A 562 -20.59 -0.60 29.21
C GLN A 562 -19.93 -1.99 29.33
N SER A 563 -20.30 -2.78 30.35
CA SER A 563 -19.69 -4.08 30.66
C SER A 563 -19.83 -5.16 29.56
N GLU A 564 -20.59 -4.88 28.49
CA GLU A 564 -20.87 -5.81 27.39
C GLU A 564 -20.39 -5.31 26.01
N GLY A 565 -19.64 -4.21 25.91
CA GLY A 565 -19.09 -3.69 24.65
C GLY A 565 -18.89 -2.17 24.64
N ILE A 566 -18.10 -1.71 23.72
CA ILE A 566 -17.89 -0.28 23.43
C ILE A 566 -18.92 0.11 22.37
N PHE A 567 -19.81 1.05 22.69
CA PHE A 567 -20.68 1.70 21.71
C PHE A 567 -20.12 3.10 21.41
N TYR A 568 -19.87 3.37 20.13
CA TYR A 568 -19.49 4.69 19.63
C TYR A 568 -20.73 5.54 19.37
#